data_041a6ce9b5770e3d02bc7261c7f9ae6a
#
_entry.id   041a6ce9b5770e3d02bc7261c7f9ae6a
#
_cell.length_a   1.000
_cell.length_b   1.000
_cell.length_c   1.000
_cell.angle_alpha   90.00
_cell.angle_beta   90.00
_cell.angle_gamma   90.00
#
_symmetry.space_group_name_H-M   'P 1'
#
loop_
_entity.id
_entity.type
_entity.pdbx_description
1 polymer ?
#
loop_
_entity_poly.entity_id
_entity_poly.type
_entity_poly.pdbx_seq_one_letter_code
_entity_poly.pdbx_strand_id
1 'polypeptide(L)'
;MLIGVVGGLDRDAPRLMSLARAAGHDIEVHTGTLSPTRVEGLRSLVCRADLVLVLTDINSHGAVQLARRLARVHHRPLHLMRRFGASTFARFLRHAA
;
A
#
# COMPACT_ATOMS: atom_id res chain seq x y z
N MET A 1 -7.41 -10.95 -2.74
CA MET A 1 -6.39 -10.31 -3.61
C MET A 1 -5.25 -9.76 -2.77
N LEU A 2 -4.12 -9.50 -3.39
CA LEU A 2 -2.98 -8.88 -2.73
C LEU A 2 -3.07 -7.36 -2.86
N ILE A 3 -3.07 -6.66 -1.72
CA ILE A 3 -3.08 -5.21 -1.67
C ILE A 3 -1.70 -4.74 -1.21
N GLY A 4 -1.03 -3.95 -2.04
CA GLY A 4 0.25 -3.35 -1.67
C GLY A 4 0.01 -2.01 -1.00
N VAL A 5 0.41 -1.88 0.27
CA VAL A 5 0.27 -0.64 1.03
C VAL A 5 1.62 0.07 1.06
N VAL A 6 1.66 1.31 0.57
CA VAL A 6 2.88 2.11 0.52
C VAL A 6 2.74 3.28 1.49
N GLY A 7 3.64 3.34 2.47
CA GLY A 7 3.63 4.36 3.51
C GLY A 7 3.12 3.82 4.84
N GLY A 8 2.96 4.72 5.82
CA GLY A 8 2.51 4.36 7.15
C GLY A 8 3.66 3.99 8.09
N LEU A 9 3.32 3.58 9.28
CA LEU A 9 4.26 3.18 10.31
C LEU A 9 4.35 1.67 10.41
N ASP A 10 5.54 1.16 10.66
CA ASP A 10 5.77 -0.29 10.83
C ASP A 10 4.86 -0.89 11.90
N ARG A 11 4.62 -0.16 12.98
CA ARG A 11 3.79 -0.64 14.08
C ARG A 11 2.32 -0.86 13.69
N ASP A 12 1.87 -0.24 12.61
CA ASP A 12 0.49 -0.38 12.14
C ASP A 12 0.30 -1.58 11.22
N ALA A 13 1.40 -2.14 10.69
CA ALA A 13 1.34 -3.22 9.73
C ALA A 13 0.59 -4.46 10.22
N PRO A 14 0.83 -4.96 11.46
CA PRO A 14 0.08 -6.13 11.93
C PRO A 14 -1.42 -5.91 11.97
N ARG A 15 -1.86 -4.71 12.34
CA ARG A 15 -3.29 -4.37 12.38
C ARG A 15 -3.88 -4.30 10.98
N LEU A 16 -3.16 -3.69 10.04
CA LEU A 16 -3.57 -3.67 8.65
C LEU A 16 -3.72 -5.08 8.09
N MET A 17 -2.74 -5.93 8.38
CA MET A 17 -2.77 -7.31 7.91
C MET A 17 -3.96 -8.08 8.49
N SER A 18 -4.26 -7.91 9.78
CA SER A 18 -5.40 -8.57 10.41
C SER A 18 -6.73 -8.11 9.80
N LEU A 19 -6.89 -6.81 9.57
CA LEU A 19 -8.10 -6.27 8.96
C LEU A 19 -8.28 -6.78 7.54
N ALA A 20 -7.22 -6.81 6.76
CA ALA A 20 -7.28 -7.29 5.39
C ALA A 20 -7.63 -8.78 5.33
N ARG A 21 -7.00 -9.58 6.18
CA ARG A 21 -7.25 -11.02 6.22
C ARG A 21 -8.69 -11.32 6.61
N ALA A 22 -9.24 -10.57 7.57
CA ALA A 22 -10.63 -10.72 7.97
C ALA A 22 -11.59 -10.41 6.83
N ALA A 23 -11.18 -9.58 5.87
CA ALA A 23 -11.98 -9.24 4.68
C ALA A 23 -11.65 -10.15 3.49
N GLY A 24 -10.79 -11.15 3.67
CA GLY A 24 -10.44 -12.09 2.60
C GLY A 24 -9.31 -11.62 1.69
N HIS A 25 -8.50 -10.67 2.15
CA HIS A 25 -7.39 -10.12 1.37
C HIS A 25 -6.06 -10.32 2.08
N ASP A 26 -4.97 -10.33 1.31
CA ASP A 26 -3.61 -10.28 1.83
C ASP A 26 -3.03 -8.90 1.58
N ILE A 27 -2.18 -8.42 2.48
CA ILE A 27 -1.46 -7.17 2.26
C ILE A 27 0.02 -7.35 2.48
N GLU A 28 0.80 -6.56 1.75
CA GLU A 28 2.21 -6.31 2.04
C GLU A 28 2.40 -4.82 2.21
N VAL A 29 3.23 -4.43 3.17
CA VAL A 29 3.45 -3.03 3.51
C VAL A 29 4.88 -2.63 3.17
N HIS A 30 5.03 -1.49 2.49
CA HIS A 30 6.31 -0.83 2.26
C HIS A 30 6.22 0.55 2.91
N THR A 31 7.14 0.85 3.83
CA THR A 31 7.04 2.04 4.67
C THR A 31 7.37 3.37 3.97
N GLY A 32 7.77 3.31 2.71
CA GLY A 32 8.06 4.53 1.95
C GLY A 32 9.49 5.01 2.06
N THR A 33 10.35 4.27 2.75
CA THR A 33 11.79 4.57 2.79
C THR A 33 12.42 4.16 1.46
N LEU A 34 13.18 5.07 0.85
CA LEU A 34 13.83 4.80 -0.43
C LEU A 34 15.34 4.68 -0.24
N SER A 35 15.81 3.48 -0.04
CA SER A 35 17.20 3.07 -0.25
C SER A 35 17.24 2.22 -1.52
N PRO A 36 18.40 1.90 -2.11
CA PRO A 36 18.43 1.05 -3.30
C PRO A 36 17.67 -0.26 -3.14
N THR A 37 17.83 -0.94 -2.00
CA THR A 37 17.13 -2.18 -1.71
C THR A 37 15.62 -1.95 -1.57
N ARG A 38 15.23 -0.85 -0.93
CA ARG A 38 13.82 -0.53 -0.70
C ARG A 38 13.10 -0.12 -1.98
N VAL A 39 13.81 0.54 -2.90
CA VAL A 39 13.27 0.86 -4.22
C VAL A 39 12.90 -0.41 -4.98
N GLU A 40 13.79 -1.41 -4.96
CA GLU A 40 13.50 -2.70 -5.58
C GLU A 40 12.35 -3.42 -4.90
N GLY A 41 12.23 -3.32 -3.57
CA GLY A 41 11.10 -3.85 -2.82
C GLY A 41 9.79 -3.22 -3.24
N LEU A 42 9.77 -1.90 -3.42
CA LEU A 42 8.58 -1.18 -3.86
C LEU A 42 8.19 -1.60 -5.29
N ARG A 43 9.17 -1.68 -6.19
CA ARG A 43 8.94 -2.14 -7.56
C ARG A 43 8.32 -3.54 -7.58
N SER A 44 8.90 -4.46 -6.82
CA SER A 44 8.40 -5.82 -6.72
C SER A 44 6.98 -5.87 -6.17
N LEU A 45 6.70 -5.08 -5.13
CA LEU A 45 5.38 -5.03 -4.53
C LEU A 45 4.32 -4.55 -5.52
N VAL A 46 4.58 -3.44 -6.20
CA VAL A 46 3.62 -2.89 -7.18
C VAL A 46 3.39 -3.88 -8.32
N CYS A 47 4.45 -4.55 -8.77
CA CYS A 47 4.34 -5.52 -9.85
C CYS A 47 3.45 -6.71 -9.47
N ARG A 48 3.50 -7.16 -8.21
CA ARG A 48 2.74 -8.34 -7.72
C ARG A 48 1.34 -8.00 -7.21
N ALA A 49 1.13 -6.78 -6.75
CA ALA A 49 -0.12 -6.39 -6.10
C ALA A 49 -1.26 -6.28 -7.12
N ASP A 50 -2.44 -6.69 -6.70
CA ASP A 50 -3.66 -6.49 -7.50
C ASP A 50 -4.18 -5.06 -7.37
N LEU A 51 -3.87 -4.41 -6.25
CA LEU A 51 -4.31 -3.06 -5.94
C LEU A 51 -3.23 -2.40 -5.08
N VAL A 52 -2.95 -1.13 -5.34
CA VAL A 52 -1.96 -0.36 -4.57
C VAL A 52 -2.67 0.73 -3.78
N LEU A 53 -2.45 0.75 -2.48
CA LEU A 53 -2.95 1.79 -1.58
C LEU A 53 -1.77 2.62 -1.09
N VAL A 54 -1.79 3.92 -1.37
CA VAL A 54 -0.73 4.82 -0.94
C VAL A 54 -1.25 5.70 0.19
N LEU A 55 -0.59 5.62 1.36
CA LEU A 55 -0.87 6.48 2.50
C LEU A 55 -0.01 7.74 2.36
N THR A 56 -0.63 8.91 2.26
CA THR A 56 0.10 10.12 1.88
C THR A 56 0.63 10.91 3.07
N ASP A 57 0.02 10.80 4.26
CA ASP A 57 0.44 11.58 5.42
C ASP A 57 1.75 11.09 6.05
N ILE A 58 1.96 9.77 6.07
CA ILE A 58 3.18 9.17 6.62
C ILE A 58 3.86 8.43 5.49
N ASN A 59 4.67 9.17 4.73
CA ASN A 59 5.33 8.64 3.53
C ASN A 59 6.40 9.63 3.08
N SER A 60 7.29 9.18 2.21
CA SER A 60 8.18 10.09 1.52
C SER A 60 7.54 10.53 0.20
N HIS A 61 7.82 11.77 -0.19
CA HIS A 61 7.31 12.30 -1.47
C HIS A 61 7.81 11.45 -2.64
N GLY A 62 9.07 11.03 -2.59
CA GLY A 62 9.65 10.18 -3.64
C GLY A 62 8.96 8.83 -3.74
N ALA A 63 8.61 8.21 -2.60
CA ALA A 63 7.91 6.93 -2.62
C ALA A 63 6.51 7.05 -3.20
N VAL A 64 5.78 8.13 -2.87
CA VAL A 64 4.46 8.37 -3.44
C VAL A 64 4.55 8.49 -4.96
N GLN A 65 5.49 9.29 -5.45
CA GLN A 65 5.65 9.50 -6.88
C GLN A 65 6.08 8.23 -7.60
N LEU A 66 7.02 7.48 -7.02
CA LEU A 66 7.50 6.24 -7.60
C LEU A 66 6.37 5.20 -7.65
N ALA A 67 5.60 5.06 -6.57
CA ALA A 67 4.47 4.14 -6.55
C ALA A 67 3.46 4.47 -7.64
N ARG A 68 3.14 5.75 -7.82
CA ARG A 68 2.22 6.20 -8.86
C ARG A 68 2.73 5.86 -10.26
N ARG A 69 4.02 6.09 -10.51
CA ARG A 69 4.63 5.78 -11.79
C ARG A 69 4.61 4.27 -12.06
N LEU A 70 5.00 3.48 -11.06
CA LEU A 70 5.04 2.02 -11.20
C LEU A 70 3.64 1.44 -11.42
N ALA A 71 2.64 1.94 -10.69
CA ALA A 71 1.27 1.49 -10.86
C ALA A 71 0.78 1.76 -12.29
N ARG A 72 1.13 2.91 -12.83
CA ARG A 72 0.79 3.26 -14.22
C ARG A 72 1.46 2.34 -15.22
N VAL A 73 2.76 2.09 -15.03
CA VAL A 73 3.54 1.25 -15.95
C VAL A 73 3.01 -0.19 -15.94
N HIS A 74 2.64 -0.70 -14.76
CA HIS A 74 2.18 -2.07 -14.62
C HIS A 74 0.65 -2.21 -14.69
N HIS A 75 -0.05 -1.13 -15.00
CA HIS A 75 -1.52 -1.10 -15.11
C HIS A 75 -2.20 -1.60 -13.84
N ARG A 76 -1.72 -1.14 -12.68
CA ARG A 76 -2.31 -1.48 -11.39
C ARG A 76 -3.19 -0.35 -10.91
N PRO A 77 -4.42 -0.64 -10.41
CA PRO A 77 -5.23 0.39 -9.79
C PRO A 77 -4.54 0.92 -8.53
N LEU A 78 -4.61 2.22 -8.32
CA LEU A 78 -3.97 2.88 -7.20
C LEU A 78 -4.97 3.80 -6.52
N HIS A 79 -5.01 3.73 -5.19
CA HIS A 79 -5.82 4.63 -4.37
C HIS A 79 -4.92 5.40 -3.42
N LEU A 80 -5.25 6.68 -3.23
CA LEU A 80 -4.56 7.53 -2.26
C LEU A 80 -5.44 7.66 -1.02
N MET A 81 -4.83 7.51 0.15
CA MET A 81 -5.48 7.69 1.44
C MET A 81 -4.58 8.56 2.31
N ARG A 82 -5.15 9.58 2.99
CA ARG A 82 -4.32 10.51 3.72
C ARG A 82 -3.61 9.86 4.89
N ARG A 83 -4.34 9.11 5.70
CA ARG A 83 -3.77 8.41 6.84
C ARG A 83 -4.50 7.11 7.08
N PHE A 84 -3.84 6.20 7.77
CA PHE A 84 -4.48 4.97 8.20
C PHE A 84 -5.41 5.27 9.38
N GLY A 85 -6.67 4.86 9.21
CA GLY A 85 -7.63 4.78 10.31
C GLY A 85 -8.38 3.48 10.15
N ALA A 86 -8.61 2.76 11.26
CA ALA A 86 -9.19 1.42 11.18
C ALA A 86 -10.54 1.41 10.45
N SER A 87 -11.42 2.36 10.76
CA SER A 87 -12.73 2.42 10.11
C SER A 87 -12.65 2.81 8.65
N THR A 88 -11.75 3.73 8.30
CA THR A 88 -11.53 4.15 6.92
C THR A 88 -10.97 3.01 6.10
N PHE A 89 -10.00 2.28 6.66
CA PHE A 89 -9.40 1.13 5.98
C PHE A 89 -10.41 0.00 5.82
N ALA A 90 -11.22 -0.28 6.84
CA ALA A 90 -12.26 -1.30 6.75
C ALA A 90 -13.29 -0.96 5.66
N ARG A 91 -13.66 0.32 5.55
CA ARG A 91 -14.54 0.78 4.49
C ARG A 91 -13.90 0.58 3.11
N PHE A 92 -12.63 0.94 2.98
CA PHE A 92 -11.87 0.73 1.76
C PHE A 92 -11.89 -0.75 1.35
N LEU A 93 -11.64 -1.66 2.29
CA LEU A 93 -11.60 -3.09 2.01
C LEU A 93 -12.95 -3.62 1.50
N ARG A 94 -14.07 -3.10 2.00
CA ARG A 94 -15.39 -3.52 1.56
C ARG A 94 -15.66 -3.18 0.10
N HIS A 95 -14.98 -2.16 -0.43
CA HIS A 95 -15.15 -1.70 -1.81
C HIS A 95 -14.00 -2.11 -2.72
N ALA A 96 -13.04 -2.87 -2.22
CA ALA A 96 -11.85 -3.24 -2.96
C ALA A 96 -12.02 -4.50 -3.83
N ALA A 97 -13.15 -5.14 -3.78
CA ALA A 97 -13.38 -6.38 -4.53
C ALA A 97 -13.57 -6.14 -6.02
#